data_8e4427208828edf82dcb6a2dd7ac24ba
#
_entry.id   8e4427208828edf82dcb6a2dd7ac24ba
#
_cell.length_a   1.000
_cell.length_b   1.000
_cell.length_c   1.000
_cell.angle_alpha   90.00
_cell.angle_beta   90.00
_cell.angle_gamma   90.00
#
_symmetry.space_group_name_H-M   'P 1'
#
loop_
_entity.id
_entity.type
_entity.pdbx_description
1 polymer ?
#
loop_
_entity_poly.entity_id
_entity_poly.type
_entity_poly.pdbx_seq_one_letter_code
_entity_poly.pdbx_strand_id
1 'polypeptide(L)'
;MAASFEQLLDENLSTVIMKQGSLVTGIVIDILDNHVVVHVGLKSEAVVPVSEFYNESGELELEVGDEVQLTLEAIEDGHGNTRVSREKAIKQEVWKRIEDCLAQDSILKGLITGSVKGGMTVDVQGIKAFLPGSLAEVIPTKDLEHLVGNYEEFKVIKLDKDKNNVVLSRKAVLQEVNSEEREKLLSTLAEGQVTVSYTHLTLPTKA
;
A
#
# COMPACT_ATOMS: atom_id res chain seq x y z
N MET A 1 -1.81 -43.34 1.62
CA MET A 1 -0.44 -43.56 1.11
C MET A 1 0.47 -42.68 1.97
N ALA A 2 1.40 -43.25 2.72
CA ALA A 2 2.33 -42.50 3.53
C ALA A 2 3.32 -41.75 2.60
N ALA A 3 3.46 -40.49 2.78
CA ALA A 3 4.48 -39.68 2.08
C ALA A 3 5.85 -40.27 2.38
N SER A 4 6.70 -40.44 1.36
CA SER A 4 8.06 -40.95 1.53
C SER A 4 8.85 -40.03 2.44
N PHE A 5 9.73 -40.59 3.28
CA PHE A 5 10.63 -39.82 4.16
C PHE A 5 11.44 -38.78 3.37
N GLU A 6 11.82 -39.09 2.12
CA GLU A 6 12.47 -38.12 1.21
C GLU A 6 11.58 -36.93 0.88
N GLN A 7 10.28 -37.15 0.65
CA GLN A 7 9.33 -36.06 0.38
C GLN A 7 9.13 -35.13 1.60
N LEU A 8 9.05 -35.73 2.80
CA LEU A 8 8.96 -34.98 4.05
C LEU A 8 10.27 -34.25 4.39
N LEU A 9 11.42 -34.80 3.99
CA LEU A 9 12.72 -34.16 4.15
C LEU A 9 12.88 -32.98 3.18
N ASP A 10 12.50 -33.16 1.91
CA ASP A 10 12.53 -32.10 0.89
C ASP A 10 11.55 -30.97 1.21
N GLU A 11 10.37 -31.28 1.74
CA GLU A 11 9.39 -30.29 2.20
C GLU A 11 9.93 -29.49 3.40
N ASN A 12 10.59 -30.13 4.36
CA ASN A 12 11.25 -29.46 5.47
C ASN A 12 12.52 -28.69 5.03
N LEU A 13 13.31 -29.19 4.09
CA LEU A 13 14.48 -28.49 3.57
C LEU A 13 14.10 -27.30 2.70
N SER A 14 13.00 -27.34 1.96
CA SER A 14 12.52 -26.19 1.20
C SER A 14 12.02 -25.05 2.09
N THR A 15 11.52 -25.36 3.29
CA THR A 15 11.15 -24.36 4.32
C THR A 15 12.38 -23.70 4.96
N VAL A 16 13.54 -24.38 4.93
CA VAL A 16 14.78 -23.92 5.58
C VAL A 16 15.66 -23.00 4.71
N ILE A 17 15.39 -22.91 3.41
CA ILE A 17 16.13 -21.96 2.53
C ILE A 17 15.50 -20.57 2.65
N MET A 18 15.47 -20.03 3.86
CA MET A 18 15.13 -18.64 4.08
C MET A 18 16.30 -17.75 3.63
N LYS A 19 16.09 -17.01 2.54
CA LYS A 19 17.09 -16.05 2.04
C LYS A 19 16.94 -14.73 2.82
N GLN A 20 18.05 -14.04 3.01
CA GLN A 20 18.01 -12.66 3.50
C GLN A 20 17.07 -11.83 2.62
N GLY A 21 16.21 -11.03 3.25
CA GLY A 21 15.18 -10.24 2.57
C GLY A 21 13.88 -11.00 2.26
N SER A 22 13.74 -12.29 2.63
CA SER A 22 12.46 -13.00 2.49
C SER A 22 11.49 -12.61 3.58
N LEU A 23 10.20 -12.59 3.22
CA LEU A 23 9.10 -12.41 4.15
C LEU A 23 8.85 -13.75 4.86
N VAL A 24 8.84 -13.73 6.19
CA VAL A 24 8.61 -14.89 7.03
C VAL A 24 7.49 -14.59 8.02
N THR A 25 6.65 -15.58 8.28
CA THR A 25 5.63 -15.48 9.33
C THR A 25 6.22 -16.01 10.62
N GLY A 26 6.18 -15.21 11.65
CA GLY A 26 6.63 -15.60 12.99
C GLY A 26 5.47 -15.59 13.99
N ILE A 27 5.60 -16.39 15.06
CA ILE A 27 4.64 -16.43 16.16
C ILE A 27 5.26 -15.75 17.36
N VAL A 28 4.54 -14.83 17.98
CA VAL A 28 4.97 -14.12 19.20
C VAL A 28 4.98 -15.09 20.38
N ILE A 29 6.17 -15.24 20.98
CA ILE A 29 6.35 -16.12 22.15
C ILE A 29 6.22 -15.31 23.43
N ASP A 30 6.88 -14.14 23.49
CA ASP A 30 6.94 -13.32 24.70
C ASP A 30 7.09 -11.85 24.34
N ILE A 31 6.56 -10.98 25.20
CA ILE A 31 6.60 -9.53 25.07
C ILE A 31 7.32 -8.97 26.29
N LEU A 32 8.51 -8.46 26.09
CA LEU A 32 9.34 -7.81 27.09
C LEU A 32 9.22 -6.29 26.98
N ASP A 33 9.68 -5.55 27.98
CA ASP A 33 9.53 -4.08 28.04
C ASP A 33 10.08 -3.34 26.80
N ASN A 34 11.18 -3.84 26.20
CA ASN A 34 11.86 -3.18 25.10
C ASN A 34 11.86 -3.99 23.78
N HIS A 35 11.52 -5.27 23.81
CA HIS A 35 11.58 -6.15 22.65
C HIS A 35 10.57 -7.29 22.74
N VAL A 36 10.17 -7.76 21.58
CA VAL A 36 9.26 -8.88 21.37
C VAL A 36 10.09 -10.07 20.88
N VAL A 37 9.89 -11.23 21.51
CA VAL A 37 10.51 -12.48 21.08
C VAL A 37 9.56 -13.22 20.16
N VAL A 38 10.03 -13.53 18.96
CA VAL A 38 9.23 -14.16 17.91
C VAL A 38 9.90 -15.42 17.40
N HIS A 39 9.13 -16.49 17.29
CA HIS A 39 9.57 -17.74 16.69
C HIS A 39 9.30 -17.74 15.19
N VAL A 40 10.35 -17.73 14.38
CA VAL A 40 10.27 -17.67 12.91
C VAL A 40 10.57 -19.03 12.23
N GLY A 41 10.53 -20.12 12.97
CA GLY A 41 10.83 -21.46 12.44
C GLY A 41 12.33 -21.72 12.22
N LEU A 42 13.20 -20.86 12.69
CA LEU A 42 14.66 -21.04 12.69
C LEU A 42 15.14 -21.64 14.02
N LYS A 43 16.42 -22.00 14.07
CA LYS A 43 17.07 -22.55 15.29
C LYS A 43 17.10 -21.56 16.47
N SER A 44 17.21 -20.28 16.16
CA SER A 44 17.24 -19.19 17.13
C SER A 44 15.96 -18.38 17.06
N GLU A 45 15.52 -17.89 18.20
CA GLU A 45 14.44 -16.95 18.32
C GLU A 45 14.87 -15.58 17.76
N ALA A 46 13.91 -14.88 17.16
CA ALA A 46 14.14 -13.55 16.63
C ALA A 46 13.71 -12.49 17.64
N VAL A 47 14.49 -11.42 17.75
CA VAL A 47 14.19 -10.31 18.66
C VAL A 47 13.88 -9.08 17.84
N VAL A 48 12.71 -8.48 18.07
CA VAL A 48 12.22 -7.28 17.40
C VAL A 48 11.97 -6.18 18.43
N PRO A 49 12.40 -4.93 18.19
CA PRO A 49 12.06 -3.83 19.09
C PRO A 49 10.55 -3.63 19.20
N VAL A 50 10.04 -3.42 20.41
CA VAL A 50 8.61 -3.14 20.67
C VAL A 50 8.13 -1.91 19.87
N SER A 51 9.04 -0.96 19.62
CA SER A 51 8.73 0.26 18.84
C SER A 51 8.16 0.01 17.43
N GLU A 52 8.48 -1.14 16.82
CA GLU A 52 7.95 -1.52 15.50
C GLU A 52 6.50 -2.04 15.54
N PHE A 53 5.94 -2.24 16.75
CA PHE A 53 4.59 -2.79 16.96
C PHE A 53 3.58 -1.76 17.48
N TYR A 54 3.99 -0.52 17.70
CA TYR A 54 3.08 0.54 18.09
C TYR A 54 2.29 1.06 16.88
N ASN A 55 0.99 1.26 17.07
CA ASN A 55 0.14 1.96 16.13
C ASN A 55 0.39 3.47 16.17
N GLU A 56 -0.18 4.22 15.23
CA GLU A 56 -0.19 5.68 15.22
C GLU A 56 -0.79 6.29 16.50
N SER A 57 -1.64 5.54 17.20
CA SER A 57 -2.24 5.91 18.49
C SER A 57 -1.33 5.63 19.69
N GLY A 58 -0.17 4.97 19.50
CA GLY A 58 0.77 4.61 20.57
C GLY A 58 0.31 3.40 21.41
N GLU A 59 -0.65 2.62 20.92
CA GLU A 59 -1.09 1.38 21.55
C GLU A 59 -0.35 0.17 20.97
N LEU A 60 -0.01 -0.79 21.82
CA LEU A 60 0.60 -2.04 21.39
C LEU A 60 -0.51 -2.98 20.90
N GLU A 61 -0.53 -3.25 19.59
CA GLU A 61 -1.50 -4.15 18.96
C GLU A 61 -0.89 -5.54 18.77
N LEU A 62 -0.52 -6.17 19.89
CA LEU A 62 0.14 -7.47 19.86
C LEU A 62 -0.19 -8.27 21.11
N GLU A 63 -0.56 -9.54 20.92
CA GLU A 63 -0.73 -10.51 21.98
C GLU A 63 0.24 -11.70 21.83
N VAL A 64 0.52 -12.37 22.93
CA VAL A 64 1.33 -13.59 22.89
C VAL A 64 0.56 -14.69 22.16
N GLY A 65 1.16 -15.25 21.11
CA GLY A 65 0.55 -16.23 20.24
C GLY A 65 0.11 -15.69 18.87
N ASP A 66 0.19 -14.37 18.64
CA ASP A 66 -0.16 -13.77 17.37
C ASP A 66 0.84 -14.11 16.27
N GLU A 67 0.33 -14.24 15.05
CA GLU A 67 1.13 -14.40 13.84
C GLU A 67 1.50 -13.03 13.29
N VAL A 68 2.81 -12.77 13.17
CA VAL A 68 3.35 -11.53 12.62
C VAL A 68 4.20 -11.79 11.40
N GLN A 69 4.05 -10.93 10.40
CA GLN A 69 4.91 -10.95 9.21
C GLN A 69 6.17 -10.12 9.45
N LEU A 70 7.31 -10.73 9.19
CA LEU A 70 8.63 -10.16 9.42
C LEU A 70 9.52 -10.37 8.20
N THR A 71 10.45 -9.46 7.97
CA THR A 71 11.49 -9.65 6.96
C THR A 71 12.78 -10.09 7.63
N LEU A 72 13.37 -11.16 7.13
CA LEU A 72 14.63 -11.69 7.62
C LEU A 72 15.80 -10.79 7.14
N GLU A 73 16.45 -10.08 8.05
CA GLU A 73 17.62 -9.24 7.75
C GLU A 73 18.91 -10.03 7.76
N ALA A 74 19.10 -10.85 8.78
CA ALA A 74 20.25 -11.72 8.91
C ALA A 74 19.87 -13.01 9.65
N ILE A 75 20.36 -14.15 9.15
CA ILE A 75 20.09 -15.45 9.72
C ILE A 75 20.91 -15.64 11.01
N GLU A 76 22.08 -15.02 11.07
CA GLU A 76 23.00 -15.13 12.20
C GLU A 76 23.80 -13.83 12.37
N ASP A 77 23.65 -13.18 13.50
CA ASP A 77 24.27 -11.89 13.84
C ASP A 77 25.52 -12.11 14.68
N GLY A 78 26.48 -12.89 14.21
CA GLY A 78 27.76 -13.12 14.92
C GLY A 78 27.65 -13.61 16.39
N HIS A 79 26.49 -13.44 17.02
CA HIS A 79 26.14 -13.87 18.37
C HIS A 79 25.06 -14.98 18.38
N GLY A 80 24.72 -15.51 17.20
CA GLY A 80 23.75 -16.59 17.07
C GLY A 80 22.28 -16.15 17.09
N ASN A 81 21.98 -14.85 17.08
CA ASN A 81 20.62 -14.33 17.08
C ASN A 81 20.16 -14.02 15.65
N THR A 82 18.88 -14.31 15.38
CA THR A 82 18.25 -13.96 14.10
C THR A 82 17.75 -12.51 14.16
N ARG A 83 18.18 -11.68 13.20
CA ARG A 83 17.64 -10.31 13.06
C ARG A 83 16.52 -10.30 12.05
N VAL A 84 15.39 -9.77 12.48
CA VAL A 84 14.20 -9.56 11.65
C VAL A 84 13.69 -8.13 11.84
N SER A 85 12.95 -7.61 10.86
CA SER A 85 12.30 -6.30 10.94
C SER A 85 10.87 -6.38 10.44
N ARG A 86 9.94 -5.83 11.22
CA ARG A 86 8.54 -5.69 10.86
C ARG A 86 8.33 -4.53 9.90
N GLU A 87 9.06 -3.42 10.10
CA GLU A 87 8.95 -2.23 9.24
C GLU A 87 9.25 -2.57 7.77
N LYS A 88 10.31 -3.36 7.55
CA LYS A 88 10.65 -3.83 6.19
C LYS A 88 9.62 -4.80 5.63
N ALA A 89 9.03 -5.65 6.47
CA ALA A 89 7.97 -6.56 6.07
C ALA A 89 6.73 -5.80 5.59
N ILE A 90 6.27 -4.82 6.38
CA ILE A 90 5.13 -3.96 6.03
C ILE A 90 5.41 -3.23 4.71
N LYS A 91 6.60 -2.64 4.55
CA LYS A 91 6.99 -1.98 3.30
C LYS A 91 6.94 -2.95 2.10
N GLN A 92 7.47 -4.16 2.24
CA GLN A 92 7.43 -5.16 1.17
C GLN A 92 6.00 -5.60 0.83
N GLU A 93 5.15 -5.77 1.83
CA GLU A 93 3.75 -6.12 1.63
C GLU A 93 2.99 -5.00 0.89
N VAL A 94 3.19 -3.75 1.30
CA VAL A 94 2.58 -2.59 0.62
C VAL A 94 3.09 -2.49 -0.82
N TRP A 95 4.39 -2.72 -1.06
CA TRP A 95 4.94 -2.76 -2.43
C TRP A 95 4.30 -3.85 -3.28
N LYS A 96 4.13 -5.05 -2.73
CA LYS A 96 3.46 -6.15 -3.43
C LYS A 96 2.01 -5.79 -3.74
N ARG A 97 1.28 -5.20 -2.78
CA ARG A 97 -0.10 -4.73 -2.99
C ARG A 97 -0.20 -3.67 -4.08
N ILE A 98 0.74 -2.71 -4.13
CA ILE A 98 0.78 -1.70 -5.19
C ILE A 98 1.06 -2.35 -6.56
N GLU A 99 1.91 -3.38 -6.61
CA GLU A 99 2.21 -4.14 -7.84
C GLU A 99 0.98 -4.93 -8.32
N ASP A 100 0.27 -5.57 -7.40
CA ASP A 100 -0.98 -6.28 -7.70
C ASP A 100 -2.06 -5.29 -8.18
N CYS A 101 -2.14 -4.10 -7.57
CA CYS A 101 -3.04 -3.04 -8.03
C CYS A 101 -2.70 -2.53 -9.43
N LEU A 102 -1.42 -2.43 -9.78
CA LEU A 102 -0.99 -2.08 -11.13
C LEU A 102 -1.37 -3.16 -12.16
N ALA A 103 -1.24 -4.45 -11.78
CA ALA A 103 -1.56 -5.58 -12.66
C ALA A 103 -3.06 -5.75 -12.88
N GLN A 104 -3.88 -5.42 -11.87
CA GLN A 104 -5.34 -5.56 -11.89
C GLN A 104 -6.09 -4.26 -12.23
N ASP A 105 -5.37 -3.17 -12.52
CA ASP A 105 -5.95 -1.82 -12.69
C ASP A 105 -6.87 -1.39 -11.52
N SER A 106 -6.54 -1.86 -10.31
CA SER A 106 -7.36 -1.63 -9.11
C SER A 106 -7.13 -0.23 -8.53
N ILE A 107 -8.17 0.27 -7.86
CA ILE A 107 -8.15 1.57 -7.19
C ILE A 107 -7.43 1.46 -5.84
N LEU A 108 -6.57 2.41 -5.56
CA LEU A 108 -5.78 2.50 -4.35
C LEU A 108 -6.08 3.80 -3.62
N LYS A 109 -6.27 3.74 -2.29
CA LYS A 109 -6.50 4.92 -1.46
C LYS A 109 -5.20 5.44 -0.89
N GLY A 110 -5.03 6.76 -0.91
CA GLY A 110 -3.85 7.42 -0.37
C GLY A 110 -4.16 8.80 0.19
N LEU A 111 -3.32 9.26 1.11
CA LEU A 111 -3.39 10.59 1.71
C LEU A 111 -2.46 11.55 0.95
N ILE A 112 -3.00 12.68 0.51
CA ILE A 112 -2.20 13.72 -0.13
C ILE A 112 -1.48 14.53 0.96
N THR A 113 -0.16 14.38 1.05
CA THR A 113 0.65 14.99 2.13
C THR A 113 1.16 16.38 1.81
N GLY A 114 1.37 16.70 0.54
CA GLY A 114 1.87 18.03 0.18
C GLY A 114 2.03 18.27 -1.30
N SER A 115 2.27 19.52 -1.65
CA SER A 115 2.54 19.97 -3.01
C SER A 115 4.05 20.03 -3.26
N VAL A 116 4.47 19.58 -4.43
CA VAL A 116 5.86 19.63 -4.90
C VAL A 116 5.92 20.22 -6.31
N LYS A 117 7.12 20.58 -6.76
CA LYS A 117 7.29 21.15 -8.09
C LYS A 117 6.84 20.16 -9.18
N GLY A 118 5.70 20.48 -9.82
CA GLY A 118 5.13 19.68 -10.91
C GLY A 118 4.04 18.67 -10.50
N GLY A 119 3.67 18.61 -9.22
CA GLY A 119 2.62 17.70 -8.76
C GLY A 119 2.46 17.67 -7.24
N MET A 120 2.01 16.55 -6.73
CA MET A 120 1.75 16.34 -5.32
C MET A 120 2.41 15.05 -4.83
N THR A 121 2.70 15.01 -3.54
CA THR A 121 3.14 13.79 -2.86
C THR A 121 1.94 13.14 -2.17
N VAL A 122 1.76 11.87 -2.42
CA VAL A 122 0.71 11.05 -1.82
C VAL A 122 1.37 9.99 -0.95
N ASP A 123 0.89 9.81 0.25
CA ASP A 123 1.29 8.73 1.13
C ASP A 123 0.32 7.55 0.96
N VAL A 124 0.87 6.40 0.64
CA VAL A 124 0.14 5.15 0.49
C VAL A 124 0.69 4.16 1.50
N GLN A 125 0.10 4.15 2.68
CA GLN A 125 0.49 3.24 3.78
C GLN A 125 2.00 3.29 4.09
N GLY A 126 2.58 4.49 4.17
CA GLY A 126 4.00 4.70 4.47
C GLY A 126 4.93 4.73 3.24
N ILE A 127 4.41 4.51 2.04
CA ILE A 127 5.15 4.67 0.78
C ILE A 127 4.80 6.00 0.12
N LYS A 128 5.83 6.81 -0.15
CA LYS A 128 5.64 8.08 -0.85
C LYS A 128 5.49 7.85 -2.35
N ALA A 129 4.33 8.23 -2.88
CA ALA A 129 4.02 8.21 -4.29
C ALA A 129 3.95 9.63 -4.87
N PHE A 130 4.22 9.76 -6.16
CA PHE A 130 4.14 11.02 -6.89
C PHE A 130 2.89 11.08 -7.75
N LEU A 131 2.14 12.17 -7.61
CA LEU A 131 0.97 12.49 -8.42
C LEU A 131 1.30 13.70 -9.30
N PRO A 132 1.56 13.53 -10.60
CA PRO A 132 1.76 14.65 -11.53
C PRO A 132 0.53 15.55 -11.56
N GLY A 133 0.71 16.88 -11.60
CA GLY A 133 -0.40 17.85 -11.68
C GLY A 133 -1.32 17.65 -12.88
N SER A 134 -0.79 17.13 -14.00
CA SER A 134 -1.58 16.77 -15.19
C SER A 134 -2.50 15.56 -14.99
N LEU A 135 -2.24 14.74 -13.98
CA LEU A 135 -2.97 13.51 -13.66
C LEU A 135 -3.77 13.62 -12.35
N ALA A 136 -3.71 14.77 -11.68
CA ALA A 136 -4.45 15.04 -10.45
C ALA A 136 -5.94 15.27 -10.73
N GLU A 137 -6.26 16.03 -11.77
CA GLU A 137 -7.64 16.37 -12.13
C GLU A 137 -7.91 16.20 -13.64
N VAL A 138 -9.20 16.09 -14.00
CA VAL A 138 -9.65 16.00 -15.39
C VAL A 138 -9.38 17.32 -16.11
N ILE A 139 -9.63 18.45 -15.43
CA ILE A 139 -9.37 19.81 -15.92
C ILE A 139 -8.09 20.29 -15.24
N PRO A 140 -7.06 20.71 -16.00
CA PRO A 140 -5.81 21.19 -15.42
C PRO A 140 -6.06 22.44 -14.57
N THR A 141 -6.04 22.28 -13.28
CA THR A 141 -6.18 23.36 -12.30
C THR A 141 -4.80 23.74 -11.75
N LYS A 142 -4.53 25.02 -11.61
CA LYS A 142 -3.24 25.50 -11.07
C LYS A 142 -3.16 25.33 -9.57
N ASP A 143 -4.30 25.39 -8.88
CA ASP A 143 -4.40 25.33 -7.43
C ASP A 143 -4.88 23.94 -7.01
N LEU A 144 -3.93 23.09 -6.68
CA LEU A 144 -4.17 21.73 -6.15
C LEU A 144 -4.08 21.68 -4.61
N GLU A 145 -3.84 22.84 -3.95
CA GLU A 145 -3.66 22.92 -2.50
C GLU A 145 -4.90 22.46 -1.72
N HIS A 146 -6.09 22.61 -2.29
CA HIS A 146 -7.34 22.14 -1.68
C HIS A 146 -7.43 20.62 -1.50
N LEU A 147 -6.59 19.87 -2.21
CA LEU A 147 -6.54 18.41 -2.12
C LEU A 147 -5.60 17.93 -1.01
N VAL A 148 -4.72 18.81 -0.49
CA VAL A 148 -3.77 18.43 0.57
C VAL A 148 -4.53 18.12 1.86
N GLY A 149 -4.17 16.99 2.48
CA GLY A 149 -4.80 16.49 3.70
C GLY A 149 -6.04 15.60 3.46
N ASN A 150 -6.44 15.39 2.21
CA ASN A 150 -7.58 14.53 1.88
C ASN A 150 -7.12 13.12 1.50
N TYR A 151 -7.96 12.14 1.86
CA TYR A 151 -7.85 10.78 1.35
C TYR A 151 -8.59 10.70 0.03
N GLU A 152 -7.87 10.33 -1.02
CA GLU A 152 -8.40 10.24 -2.37
C GLU A 152 -8.10 8.88 -2.99
N GLU A 153 -8.81 8.58 -4.07
CA GLU A 153 -8.66 7.33 -4.81
C GLU A 153 -7.79 7.54 -6.05
N PHE A 154 -6.83 6.63 -6.24
CA PHE A 154 -5.83 6.71 -7.30
C PHE A 154 -5.71 5.39 -8.05
N LYS A 155 -5.33 5.46 -9.32
CA LYS A 155 -4.79 4.33 -10.09
C LYS A 155 -3.28 4.44 -10.20
N VAL A 156 -2.59 3.31 -10.14
CA VAL A 156 -1.15 3.23 -10.34
C VAL A 156 -0.87 3.20 -11.83
N ILE A 157 -0.05 4.13 -12.34
CA ILE A 157 0.36 4.15 -13.75
C ILE A 157 1.74 3.52 -13.92
N LYS A 158 2.65 3.83 -13.02
CA LYS A 158 4.03 3.36 -13.11
C LYS A 158 4.59 3.05 -11.74
N LEU A 159 5.31 1.96 -11.67
CA LEU A 159 6.02 1.49 -10.49
C LEU A 159 7.50 1.34 -10.84
N ASP A 160 8.39 1.89 -10.01
CA ASP A 160 9.84 1.77 -10.13
C ASP A 160 10.39 1.40 -8.74
N LYS A 161 10.62 0.10 -8.53
CA LYS A 161 11.09 -0.44 -7.24
C LYS A 161 12.50 0.03 -6.89
N ASP A 162 13.38 0.14 -7.88
CA ASP A 162 14.79 0.50 -7.67
C ASP A 162 14.93 1.93 -7.14
N LYS A 163 14.03 2.81 -7.55
CA LYS A 163 14.00 4.23 -7.15
C LYS A 163 12.99 4.54 -6.07
N ASN A 164 12.27 3.53 -5.56
CA ASN A 164 11.14 3.72 -4.65
C ASN A 164 10.15 4.79 -5.14
N ASN A 165 9.87 4.80 -6.45
CA ASN A 165 9.03 5.79 -7.08
C ASN A 165 7.76 5.15 -7.65
N VAL A 166 6.61 5.62 -7.17
CA VAL A 166 5.28 5.22 -7.63
C VAL A 166 4.61 6.43 -8.25
N VAL A 167 4.11 6.29 -9.48
CA VAL A 167 3.36 7.34 -10.15
C VAL A 167 1.88 7.00 -10.15
N LEU A 168 1.09 7.90 -9.59
CA LEU A 168 -0.36 7.76 -9.43
C LEU A 168 -1.13 8.66 -10.41
N SER A 169 -2.39 8.33 -10.66
CA SER A 169 -3.35 9.14 -11.38
C SER A 169 -4.71 9.12 -10.71
N ARG A 170 -5.22 10.28 -10.35
CA ARG A 170 -6.60 10.47 -9.94
C ARG A 170 -7.51 10.64 -11.15
N LYS A 171 -6.99 11.28 -12.20
CA LYS A 171 -7.71 11.49 -13.45
C LYS A 171 -8.25 10.20 -14.05
N ALA A 172 -7.50 9.09 -14.00
CA ALA A 172 -7.93 7.80 -14.51
C ALA A 172 -9.19 7.29 -13.78
N VAL A 173 -9.22 7.40 -12.44
CA VAL A 173 -10.38 7.04 -11.62
C VAL A 173 -11.59 7.91 -11.95
N LEU A 174 -11.40 9.23 -12.00
CA LEU A 174 -12.49 10.17 -12.33
C LEU A 174 -13.04 9.96 -13.74
N GLN A 175 -12.21 9.60 -14.69
CA GLN A 175 -12.65 9.30 -16.07
C GLN A 175 -13.46 8.01 -16.13
N GLU A 176 -13.12 7.01 -15.35
CA GLU A 176 -13.85 5.74 -15.27
C GLU A 176 -15.24 5.94 -14.66
N VAL A 177 -15.32 6.63 -13.53
CA VAL A 177 -16.60 6.99 -12.89
C VAL A 177 -17.46 7.82 -13.84
N ASN A 178 -16.88 8.84 -14.49
CA ASN A 178 -17.61 9.67 -15.45
C ASN A 178 -18.06 8.89 -16.70
N SER A 179 -17.29 7.87 -17.13
CA SER A 179 -17.68 7.03 -18.27
C SER A 179 -18.86 6.12 -17.93
N GLU A 180 -18.87 5.55 -16.74
CA GLU A 180 -19.98 4.72 -16.25
C GLU A 180 -21.27 5.55 -16.08
N GLU A 181 -21.16 6.76 -15.52
CA GLU A 181 -22.32 7.66 -15.38
C GLU A 181 -22.85 8.09 -16.76
N ARG A 182 -21.94 8.39 -17.68
CA ARG A 182 -22.30 8.74 -19.06
C ARG A 182 -23.00 7.58 -19.78
N GLU A 183 -22.53 6.36 -19.61
CA GLU A 183 -23.12 5.18 -20.21
C GLU A 183 -24.51 4.89 -19.62
N LYS A 184 -24.69 5.03 -18.30
CA LYS A 184 -25.97 4.97 -17.62
C LYS A 184 -26.94 6.04 -18.14
N LEU A 185 -26.48 7.29 -18.30
CA LEU A 185 -27.27 8.36 -18.86
C LEU A 185 -27.66 8.07 -20.31
N LEU A 186 -26.73 7.61 -21.15
CA LEU A 186 -27.00 7.27 -22.54
C LEU A 186 -27.99 6.11 -22.67
N SER A 187 -27.93 5.13 -21.78
CA SER A 187 -28.89 4.00 -21.75
C SER A 187 -30.30 4.44 -21.31
N THR A 188 -30.40 5.54 -20.56
CA THR A 188 -31.69 6.08 -20.08
C THR A 188 -32.31 7.07 -21.08
N LEU A 189 -31.51 7.61 -22.02
CA LEU A 189 -31.98 8.54 -23.03
C LEU A 189 -32.64 7.79 -24.19
N ALA A 190 -33.94 7.93 -24.34
CA ALA A 190 -34.70 7.46 -25.52
C ALA A 190 -34.84 8.59 -26.56
N GLU A 191 -34.84 8.23 -27.86
CA GLU A 191 -35.10 9.21 -28.95
C GLU A 191 -36.46 9.86 -28.72
N GLY A 192 -36.48 11.19 -28.68
CA GLY A 192 -37.68 12.00 -28.47
C GLY A 192 -37.92 12.46 -27.03
N GLN A 193 -37.02 12.17 -26.11
CA GLN A 193 -37.12 12.66 -24.73
C GLN A 193 -36.70 14.12 -24.64
N VAL A 194 -37.58 14.97 -24.09
CA VAL A 194 -37.29 16.41 -23.90
C VAL A 194 -36.38 16.55 -22.65
N THR A 195 -35.13 16.89 -22.89
CA THR A 195 -34.17 17.21 -21.81
C THR A 195 -34.03 18.71 -21.66
N VAL A 196 -34.12 19.21 -20.43
CA VAL A 196 -33.94 20.63 -20.11
C VAL A 196 -32.48 20.86 -19.74
N SER A 197 -31.74 21.58 -20.60
CA SER A 197 -30.37 22.03 -20.30
C SER A 197 -30.43 23.44 -19.70
N TYR A 198 -30.03 23.56 -18.41
CA TYR A 198 -29.84 24.87 -17.79
C TYR A 198 -28.37 25.28 -17.95
N THR A 199 -28.15 26.22 -18.88
CA THR A 199 -26.89 26.97 -18.93
C THR A 199 -27.02 28.17 -17.99
N HIS A 200 -26.51 28.07 -16.77
CA HIS A 200 -26.47 29.22 -15.88
C HIS A 200 -25.21 30.03 -16.14
N LEU A 201 -25.35 31.04 -16.97
CA LEU A 201 -24.35 32.10 -17.16
C LEU A 201 -24.54 33.12 -16.03
N THR A 202 -23.81 32.96 -14.93
CA THR A 202 -23.63 34.05 -13.95
C THR A 202 -22.61 35.03 -14.52
N LEU A 203 -23.06 36.13 -15.06
CA LEU A 203 -22.20 37.29 -15.31
C LEU A 203 -21.79 37.89 -13.95
N PRO A 204 -20.47 38.11 -13.71
CA PRO A 204 -20.07 38.83 -12.53
C PRO A 204 -20.56 40.26 -12.62
N THR A 205 -21.51 40.63 -11.76
CA THR A 205 -21.93 42.01 -11.58
C THR A 205 -20.81 42.76 -10.90
N LYS A 206 -20.13 43.61 -11.66
CA LYS A 206 -19.15 44.56 -11.16
C LYS A 206 -19.92 45.69 -10.49
N ALA A 207 -19.81 45.76 -9.14
CA ALA A 207 -20.14 46.95 -8.39
C ALA A 207 -18.87 47.80 -8.17
#